data_30d447d811eebfd0d930403fabd24d81
#
_entry.id   30d447d811eebfd0d930403fabd24d81
#
_cell.length_a   1.000
_cell.length_b   1.000
_cell.length_c   1.000
_cell.angle_alpha   90.00
_cell.angle_beta   90.00
_cell.angle_gamma   90.00
#
_symmetry.space_group_name_H-M   'P 1'
#
loop_
_entity.id
_entity.type
_entity.pdbx_description
1 polymer ?
#
loop_
_entity_poly.entity_id
_entity_poly.type
_entity_poly.pdbx_seq_one_letter_code
_entity_poly.pdbx_strand_id
1 'polypeptide(L)'
;MSHVRRFDHVGITVSDLNTVTAFFVGLGLEVEGTRTFVEGEFLDTVIGIPDSRTEIVMLRPPDGGTRLELSSFVRPDHQPGSPAAMANELGLRNVAFEVDDLQAAVDRLAADGYGLVGDIGQYEHIWRMAYVRGPEGIIVSLAERIG
;
A
#
# COMPACT_ATOMS: atom_id res chain seq x y z
N MET A 1 11.69 15.74 23.43
CA MET A 1 11.96 16.43 22.16
C MET A 1 11.75 15.47 21.00
N SER A 2 11.05 15.89 19.96
CA SER A 2 10.76 15.07 18.81
C SER A 2 11.87 15.20 17.75
N HIS A 3 12.35 14.06 17.21
CA HIS A 3 13.29 14.05 16.09
C HIS A 3 12.57 13.94 14.75
N VAL A 4 11.32 13.43 14.75
CA VAL A 4 10.52 13.29 13.54
C VAL A 4 9.86 14.62 13.23
N ARG A 5 10.00 15.07 11.97
CA ARG A 5 9.36 16.30 11.51
C ARG A 5 7.98 16.02 10.89
N ARG A 6 7.88 14.93 10.14
CA ARG A 6 6.62 14.51 9.50
C ARG A 6 6.71 13.05 9.10
N PHE A 7 5.57 12.45 8.89
CA PHE A 7 5.47 11.11 8.33
C PHE A 7 5.56 11.22 6.81
N ASP A 8 6.70 10.83 6.22
CA ASP A 8 6.95 11.06 4.80
C ASP A 8 6.27 10.03 3.90
N HIS A 9 6.57 8.75 4.09
CA HIS A 9 5.97 7.69 3.29
C HIS A 9 6.08 6.34 3.98
N VAL A 10 5.30 5.38 3.48
CA VAL A 10 5.42 3.95 3.78
C VAL A 10 5.91 3.25 2.52
N GLY A 11 6.92 2.40 2.66
CA GLY A 11 7.46 1.63 1.56
C GLY A 11 6.87 0.24 1.49
N ILE A 12 6.47 -0.18 0.29
CA ILE A 12 5.99 -1.53 0.01
C ILE A 12 6.82 -2.09 -1.14
N THR A 13 7.49 -3.22 -0.89
CA THR A 13 8.20 -3.94 -1.94
C THR A 13 7.23 -4.87 -2.65
N VAL A 14 7.15 -4.75 -3.97
CA VAL A 14 6.21 -5.49 -4.78
C VAL A 14 6.92 -6.16 -5.96
N SER A 15 6.34 -7.22 -6.46
CA SER A 15 6.86 -7.95 -7.62
C SER A 15 6.35 -7.32 -8.93
N ASP A 16 5.05 -7.04 -9.01
CA ASP A 16 4.40 -6.46 -10.20
C ASP A 16 4.02 -5.00 -9.92
N LEU A 17 4.95 -4.10 -10.24
CA LEU A 17 4.79 -2.67 -9.98
C LEU A 17 3.59 -2.09 -10.73
N ASN A 18 3.33 -2.53 -11.95
CA ASN A 18 2.21 -2.03 -12.76
C ASN A 18 0.86 -2.38 -12.11
N THR A 19 0.68 -3.64 -11.73
CA THR A 19 -0.57 -4.11 -11.13
C THR A 19 -0.83 -3.45 -9.79
N VAL A 20 0.18 -3.33 -8.94
CA VAL A 20 0.01 -2.71 -7.62
C VAL A 20 -0.24 -1.21 -7.74
N THR A 21 0.46 -0.53 -8.66
CA THR A 21 0.19 0.89 -8.93
C THR A 21 -1.26 1.10 -9.38
N ALA A 22 -1.74 0.28 -10.32
CA ALA A 22 -3.11 0.36 -10.81
C ALA A 22 -4.15 0.14 -9.70
N PHE A 23 -3.86 -0.78 -8.79
CA PHE A 23 -4.72 -1.03 -7.64
C PHE A 23 -4.91 0.23 -6.77
N PHE A 24 -3.81 0.87 -6.40
CA PHE A 24 -3.89 2.08 -5.56
C PHE A 24 -4.45 3.29 -6.31
N VAL A 25 -4.14 3.44 -7.60
CA VAL A 25 -4.75 4.49 -8.43
C VAL A 25 -6.26 4.26 -8.51
N GLY A 26 -6.69 3.02 -8.63
CA GLY A 26 -8.10 2.66 -8.61
C GLY A 26 -8.81 3.01 -7.31
N LEU A 27 -8.10 3.03 -6.18
CA LEU A 27 -8.63 3.47 -4.89
C LEU A 27 -8.71 4.99 -4.77
N GLY A 28 -8.02 5.74 -5.64
CA GLY A 28 -8.05 7.19 -5.61
C GLY A 28 -6.71 7.87 -5.33
N LEU A 29 -5.63 7.10 -5.16
CA LEU A 29 -4.30 7.69 -5.05
C LEU A 29 -3.83 8.15 -6.43
N GLU A 30 -2.92 9.11 -6.46
CA GLU A 30 -2.33 9.64 -7.69
C GLU A 30 -0.85 9.35 -7.72
N VAL A 31 -0.33 9.04 -8.91
CA VAL A 31 1.12 8.91 -9.11
C VAL A 31 1.76 10.30 -8.97
N GLU A 32 2.75 10.40 -8.09
CA GLU A 32 3.52 11.61 -7.88
C GLU A 32 4.84 11.52 -8.66
N GLY A 33 5.05 12.44 -9.60
CA GLY A 33 6.26 12.45 -10.41
C GLY A 33 6.30 11.32 -11.43
N THR A 34 7.51 10.88 -11.76
CA THR A 34 7.74 9.84 -12.75
C THR A 34 8.30 8.58 -12.11
N ARG A 35 7.97 7.45 -12.71
CA ARG A 35 8.55 6.15 -12.37
C ARG A 35 10.06 6.19 -12.59
N THR A 36 10.84 5.76 -11.61
CA THR A 36 12.29 5.98 -11.60
C THR A 36 13.04 4.71 -11.22
N PHE A 37 14.14 4.45 -11.93
CA PHE A 37 15.11 3.45 -11.50
C PHE A 37 16.13 4.09 -10.56
N VAL A 38 16.49 3.36 -9.50
CA VAL A 38 17.51 3.78 -8.54
C VAL A 38 18.53 2.65 -8.41
N GLU A 39 19.81 2.99 -8.54
CA GLU A 39 20.93 2.06 -8.34
C GLU A 39 22.20 2.84 -8.01
N GLY A 40 23.22 2.12 -7.58
CA GLY A 40 24.52 2.68 -7.28
C GLY A 40 24.84 2.73 -5.80
N GLU A 41 25.98 3.31 -5.48
CA GLU A 41 26.52 3.31 -4.11
C GLU A 41 25.56 3.92 -3.09
N PHE A 42 24.86 4.98 -3.45
CA PHE A 42 23.88 5.60 -2.56
C PHE A 42 22.82 4.60 -2.10
N LEU A 43 22.18 3.92 -3.05
CA LEU A 43 21.12 2.97 -2.75
C LEU A 43 21.68 1.80 -1.92
N ASP A 44 22.79 1.21 -2.39
CA ASP A 44 23.40 0.06 -1.72
C ASP A 44 23.75 0.37 -0.27
N THR A 45 24.25 1.58 -0.03
CA THR A 45 24.59 2.03 1.31
C THR A 45 23.36 2.18 2.19
N VAL A 46 22.32 2.80 1.67
CA VAL A 46 21.10 3.10 2.45
C VAL A 46 20.34 1.83 2.80
N ILE A 47 20.14 0.93 1.85
CA ILE A 47 19.33 -0.28 2.09
C ILE A 47 20.16 -1.48 2.58
N GLY A 48 21.49 -1.38 2.55
CA GLY A 48 22.37 -2.45 3.05
C GLY A 48 22.43 -3.67 2.14
N ILE A 49 22.11 -3.54 0.86
CA ILE A 49 22.15 -4.62 -0.13
C ILE A 49 23.09 -4.20 -1.25
N PRO A 50 24.21 -4.92 -1.47
CA PRO A 50 25.18 -4.55 -2.51
C PRO A 50 24.64 -4.84 -3.92
N ASP A 51 25.08 -4.04 -4.88
CA ASP A 51 24.72 -4.19 -6.30
C ASP A 51 23.21 -4.24 -6.53
N SER A 52 22.48 -3.39 -5.84
CA SER A 52 21.02 -3.35 -5.93
C SER A 52 20.55 -2.40 -7.03
N ARG A 53 19.38 -2.71 -7.59
CA ARG A 53 18.66 -1.83 -8.50
C ARG A 53 17.17 -2.00 -8.28
N THR A 54 16.47 -0.88 -8.09
CA THR A 54 15.04 -0.86 -7.88
C THR A 54 14.35 0.05 -8.89
N GLU A 55 13.09 -0.25 -9.14
CA GLU A 55 12.19 0.65 -9.84
C GLU A 55 11.13 1.14 -8.85
N ILE A 56 10.89 2.44 -8.80
CA ILE A 56 10.09 3.07 -7.77
C ILE A 56 8.95 3.89 -8.39
N VAL A 57 7.78 3.79 -7.78
CA VAL A 57 6.63 4.67 -8.03
C VAL A 57 6.22 5.27 -6.70
N MET A 58 6.08 6.60 -6.67
CA MET A 58 5.51 7.30 -5.51
C MET A 58 4.04 7.58 -5.77
N LEU A 59 3.22 7.32 -4.77
CA LEU A 59 1.77 7.58 -4.80
C LEU A 59 1.41 8.52 -3.67
N ARG A 60 0.51 9.47 -3.96
CA ARG A 60 0.01 10.39 -2.95
C ARG A 60 -1.51 10.25 -2.78
N PRO A 61 -2.02 10.39 -1.55
CA PRO A 61 -3.47 10.43 -1.34
C PRO A 61 -4.05 11.79 -1.80
N PRO A 62 -5.38 11.88 -2.03
CA PRO A 62 -6.01 13.12 -2.46
C PRO A 62 -5.80 14.31 -1.52
N ASP A 63 -5.65 14.07 -0.22
CA ASP A 63 -5.41 15.11 0.77
C ASP A 63 -3.95 15.57 0.85
N GLY A 64 -3.05 14.97 0.06
CA GLY A 64 -1.63 15.29 0.06
C GLY A 64 -0.87 14.82 1.30
N GLY A 65 -1.46 13.92 2.11
CA GLY A 65 -0.85 13.39 3.33
C GLY A 65 0.29 12.41 3.07
N THR A 66 0.41 11.40 3.94
CA THR A 66 1.47 10.40 3.85
C THR A 66 1.41 9.64 2.53
N ARG A 67 2.54 9.56 1.84
CA ARG A 67 2.65 8.90 0.54
C ARG A 67 2.91 7.39 0.70
N LEU A 68 2.71 6.66 -0.37
CA LEU A 68 3.21 5.29 -0.51
C LEU A 68 4.35 5.28 -1.52
N GLU A 69 5.42 4.55 -1.18
CA GLU A 69 6.48 4.24 -2.13
C GLU A 69 6.36 2.77 -2.49
N LEU A 70 6.07 2.50 -3.76
CA LEU A 70 6.09 1.14 -4.29
C LEU A 70 7.45 0.93 -4.94
N SER A 71 8.15 -0.14 -4.55
CA SER A 71 9.43 -0.48 -5.16
C SER A 71 9.46 -1.94 -5.58
N SER A 72 10.06 -2.19 -6.73
CA SER A 72 10.28 -3.54 -7.23
C SER A 72 11.76 -3.71 -7.52
N PHE A 73 12.37 -4.80 -7.06
CA PHE A 73 13.79 -5.05 -7.26
C PHE A 73 14.04 -5.65 -8.64
N VAL A 74 14.88 -4.96 -9.42
CA VAL A 74 15.46 -5.52 -10.63
C VAL A 74 16.54 -6.52 -10.24
N ARG A 75 17.32 -6.17 -9.21
CA ARG A 75 18.31 -7.05 -8.56
C ARG A 75 18.59 -6.59 -7.12
N PRO A 76 18.89 -7.50 -6.21
CA PRO A 76 18.79 -8.95 -6.32
C PRO A 76 17.34 -9.42 -6.44
N ASP A 77 17.13 -10.72 -6.55
CA ASP A 77 15.79 -11.31 -6.57
C ASP A 77 15.05 -10.98 -5.27
N HIS A 78 13.72 -10.88 -5.35
CA HIS A 78 12.90 -10.68 -4.18
C HIS A 78 12.99 -11.86 -3.23
N GLN A 79 13.02 -11.57 -1.93
CA GLN A 79 12.75 -12.59 -0.92
C GLN A 79 11.24 -12.83 -0.86
N PRO A 80 10.80 -14.07 -0.64
CA PRO A 80 9.36 -14.35 -0.56
C PRO A 80 8.73 -13.62 0.63
N GLY A 81 7.51 -13.10 0.39
CA GLY A 81 6.69 -12.54 1.46
C GLY A 81 5.65 -13.55 1.91
N SER A 82 4.62 -13.06 2.60
CA SER A 82 3.50 -13.86 3.12
C SER A 82 2.19 -13.36 2.50
N PRO A 83 1.90 -13.67 1.22
CA PRO A 83 0.74 -13.10 0.53
C PRO A 83 -0.61 -13.54 1.11
N ALA A 84 -0.64 -14.61 1.90
CA ALA A 84 -1.84 -15.09 2.57
C ALA A 84 -1.90 -14.68 4.05
N ALA A 85 -0.99 -13.80 4.51
CA ALA A 85 -0.94 -13.39 5.91
C ALA A 85 -2.25 -12.77 6.36
N MET A 86 -2.70 -13.18 7.55
CA MET A 86 -3.86 -12.59 8.21
C MET A 86 -3.41 -11.44 9.12
N ALA A 87 -4.36 -10.73 9.67
CA ALA A 87 -4.09 -9.53 10.47
C ALA A 87 -3.20 -9.78 11.70
N ASN A 88 -3.11 -11.02 12.17
CA ASN A 88 -2.33 -11.37 13.35
C ASN A 88 -0.90 -11.86 13.06
N GLU A 89 -0.45 -11.85 11.82
CA GLU A 89 0.95 -12.13 11.53
C GLU A 89 1.79 -10.91 11.93
N LEU A 90 2.95 -11.15 12.53
CA LEU A 90 3.80 -10.05 12.99
C LEU A 90 4.31 -9.19 11.82
N GLY A 91 4.39 -7.89 12.04
CA GLY A 91 4.90 -6.92 11.08
C GLY A 91 3.83 -5.93 10.61
N LEU A 92 4.16 -5.15 9.59
CA LEU A 92 3.19 -4.25 8.96
C LEU A 92 2.10 -5.09 8.30
N ARG A 93 0.82 -4.79 8.59
CA ARG A 93 -0.28 -5.63 8.11
C ARG A 93 -1.20 -4.94 7.14
N ASN A 94 -1.41 -3.65 7.28
CA ASN A 94 -2.32 -2.94 6.38
C ASN A 94 -1.92 -1.50 6.19
N VAL A 95 -2.48 -0.92 5.13
CA VAL A 95 -2.50 0.52 4.89
C VAL A 95 -3.96 0.93 4.92
N ALA A 96 -4.28 1.97 5.68
CA ALA A 96 -5.66 2.36 5.95
C ALA A 96 -6.03 3.66 5.24
N PHE A 97 -7.23 3.68 4.67
CA PHE A 97 -7.79 4.85 4.01
C PHE A 97 -9.20 5.12 4.50
N GLU A 98 -9.54 6.37 4.66
CA GLU A 98 -10.94 6.77 4.81
C GLU A 98 -11.55 6.93 3.42
N VAL A 99 -12.76 6.41 3.23
CA VAL A 99 -13.48 6.45 1.95
C VAL A 99 -14.86 7.09 2.15
N ASP A 100 -15.41 7.62 1.07
CA ASP A 100 -16.73 8.25 1.12
C ASP A 100 -17.87 7.23 1.15
N ASP A 101 -17.70 6.11 0.44
CA ASP A 101 -18.72 5.06 0.31
C ASP A 101 -18.03 3.71 0.34
N LEU A 102 -18.07 3.05 1.49
CA LEU A 102 -17.38 1.78 1.68
C LEU A 102 -17.94 0.67 0.79
N GLN A 103 -19.26 0.57 0.68
CA GLN A 103 -19.87 -0.50 -0.12
C GLN A 103 -19.48 -0.36 -1.59
N ALA A 104 -19.50 0.86 -2.12
CA ALA A 104 -19.09 1.12 -3.50
C ALA A 104 -17.63 0.77 -3.73
N ALA A 105 -16.75 1.10 -2.78
CA ALA A 105 -15.32 0.78 -2.88
C ALA A 105 -15.11 -0.75 -2.85
N VAL A 106 -15.77 -1.45 -1.94
CA VAL A 106 -15.68 -2.92 -1.83
C VAL A 106 -16.18 -3.59 -3.11
N ASP A 107 -17.32 -3.13 -3.64
CA ASP A 107 -17.92 -3.69 -4.86
C ASP A 107 -17.00 -3.49 -6.07
N ARG A 108 -16.41 -2.32 -6.19
CA ARG A 108 -15.46 -2.04 -7.26
C ARG A 108 -14.23 -2.93 -7.19
N LEU A 109 -13.66 -3.08 -6.00
CA LEU A 109 -12.48 -3.94 -5.81
C LEU A 109 -12.82 -5.40 -6.09
N ALA A 110 -14.00 -5.84 -5.69
CA ALA A 110 -14.47 -7.20 -5.98
C ALA A 110 -14.60 -7.43 -7.49
N ALA A 111 -15.07 -6.44 -8.23
CA ALA A 111 -15.17 -6.52 -9.69
C ALA A 111 -13.78 -6.67 -10.35
N ASP A 112 -12.74 -6.13 -9.72
CA ASP A 112 -11.35 -6.26 -10.17
C ASP A 112 -10.69 -7.55 -9.66
N GLY A 113 -11.41 -8.37 -8.91
CA GLY A 113 -10.91 -9.65 -8.39
C GLY A 113 -10.32 -9.59 -6.98
N TYR A 114 -10.51 -8.49 -6.25
CA TYR A 114 -9.99 -8.30 -4.89
C TYR A 114 -11.10 -8.38 -3.86
N GLY A 115 -11.04 -9.39 -3.00
CA GLY A 115 -12.11 -9.71 -2.07
C GLY A 115 -11.84 -9.25 -0.64
N LEU A 116 -12.90 -9.31 0.16
CA LEU A 116 -12.83 -9.05 1.59
C LEU A 116 -11.98 -10.09 2.30
N VAL A 117 -11.20 -9.66 3.29
CA VAL A 117 -10.49 -10.58 4.19
C VAL A 117 -11.49 -11.19 5.18
N GLY A 118 -12.33 -10.37 5.77
CA GLY A 118 -13.45 -10.79 6.60
C GLY A 118 -14.74 -10.23 6.02
N ASP A 119 -15.52 -9.57 6.85
CA ASP A 119 -16.76 -8.92 6.45
C ASP A 119 -16.71 -7.42 6.72
N ILE A 120 -17.71 -6.69 6.21
CA ILE A 120 -17.90 -5.29 6.57
C ILE A 120 -18.44 -5.28 8.00
N GLY A 121 -17.75 -4.54 8.88
CA GLY A 121 -18.14 -4.35 10.27
C GLY A 121 -18.54 -2.92 10.54
N GLN A 122 -19.34 -2.72 11.57
CA GLN A 122 -19.72 -1.40 12.03
C GLN A 122 -19.27 -1.21 13.47
N TYR A 123 -18.52 -0.14 13.72
CA TYR A 123 -18.08 0.23 15.06
C TYR A 123 -19.00 1.32 15.61
N GLU A 124 -19.79 0.95 16.60
CA GLU A 124 -20.83 1.81 17.17
C GLU A 124 -21.73 2.35 16.06
N HIS A 125 -22.00 3.64 16.00
CA HIS A 125 -22.71 4.28 14.90
C HIS A 125 -21.84 5.34 14.23
N ILE A 126 -20.51 5.13 14.25
CA ILE A 126 -19.52 6.10 13.80
C ILE A 126 -18.81 5.63 12.55
N TRP A 127 -18.37 4.37 12.53
CA TRP A 127 -17.54 3.84 11.45
C TRP A 127 -18.10 2.56 10.88
N ARG A 128 -17.97 2.43 9.58
CA ARG A 128 -18.14 1.17 8.87
C ARG A 128 -16.79 0.84 8.23
N MET A 129 -16.29 -0.37 8.43
CA MET A 129 -14.92 -0.71 8.05
C MET A 129 -14.84 -2.10 7.42
N ALA A 130 -13.83 -2.28 6.57
CA ALA A 130 -13.52 -3.58 5.98
C ALA A 130 -12.04 -3.66 5.62
N TYR A 131 -11.50 -4.89 5.65
CA TYR A 131 -10.20 -5.20 5.07
C TYR A 131 -10.41 -5.86 3.71
N VAL A 132 -9.68 -5.37 2.71
CA VAL A 132 -9.66 -5.96 1.36
C VAL A 132 -8.25 -6.42 1.06
N ARG A 133 -8.13 -7.63 0.52
CA ARG A 133 -6.84 -8.16 0.09
C ARG A 133 -6.62 -7.79 -1.37
N GLY A 134 -5.65 -6.95 -1.60
CA GLY A 134 -5.23 -6.51 -2.94
C GLY A 134 -4.20 -7.43 -3.57
N PRO A 135 -3.54 -6.96 -4.63
CA PRO A 135 -2.51 -7.74 -5.31
C PRO A 135 -1.36 -8.07 -4.35
N GLU A 136 -0.73 -9.22 -4.56
CA GLU A 136 0.41 -9.71 -3.79
C GLU A 136 0.12 -9.86 -2.29
N GLY A 137 -1.15 -9.97 -1.92
CA GLY A 137 -1.55 -10.16 -0.54
C GLY A 137 -1.62 -8.88 0.30
N ILE A 138 -1.44 -7.72 -0.31
CA ILE A 138 -1.51 -6.43 0.39
C ILE A 138 -2.92 -6.24 0.96
N ILE A 139 -3.00 -5.99 2.27
CA ILE A 139 -4.27 -5.67 2.92
C ILE A 139 -4.43 -4.17 3.00
N VAL A 140 -5.54 -3.65 2.48
CA VAL A 140 -5.96 -2.28 2.71
C VAL A 140 -7.15 -2.28 3.66
N SER A 141 -7.11 -1.37 4.64
CA SER A 141 -8.22 -1.12 5.56
C SER A 141 -8.99 0.09 5.03
N LEU A 142 -10.29 -0.08 4.81
CA LEU A 142 -11.15 0.98 4.32
C LEU A 142 -12.16 1.33 5.40
N ALA A 143 -12.33 2.62 5.66
CA ALA A 143 -13.23 3.11 6.69
C ALA A 143 -14.10 4.24 6.15
N GLU A 144 -15.41 4.10 6.33
CA GLU A 144 -16.37 5.14 6.03
C GLU A 144 -16.93 5.70 7.33
N ARG A 145 -16.89 7.01 7.49
CA ARG A 145 -17.50 7.66 8.64
C ARG A 145 -19.00 7.81 8.40
N ILE A 146 -19.81 7.25 9.28
CA ILE A 146 -21.27 7.24 9.15
C ILE A 146 -21.99 8.05 10.24
N GLY A 147 -21.25 8.53 11.21
CA GLY A 147 -21.86 9.31 12.31
C GLY A 147 -21.05 10.45 12.82
#